data_7dd336aefefae23cb51d572311ef406c
#
_entry.id   7dd336aefefae23cb51d572311ef406c
#
_cell.length_a   1.000
_cell.length_b   1.000
_cell.length_c   1.000
_cell.angle_alpha   90.00
_cell.angle_beta   90.00
_cell.angle_gamma   90.00
#
_symmetry.space_group_name_H-M   'P 1'
#
loop_
_entity.id
_entity.type
_entity.pdbx_description
1 polymer ?
#
loop_
_entity_poly.entity_id
_entity_poly.type
_entity_poly.pdbx_seq_one_letter_code
_entity_poly.pdbx_strand_id
1 'polypeptide(L)'
;MGNIFGKIFTVTTFGESHGTAIGAVIDGCPAGVEIDEMFIQSELNRRKPGQSKITTQRKEEDKFKILSGVFEGATTGTPIAIVIENADQRSKDYSHVAENFRPSHADYTYEIKYGVRDYRGGGRSSARETAARVAAGAIAKLILKKSGIEINAYVSQVGEIKTPHYTKLDLSKTEDNIVRCPDAVTAEKMIALIDDVRLQRDTIGGMVTGIIKNSPVGLGEPVFDKLHAALGYAMLGINAVKGFEYGSGFEGINLRGSQHNDLFYNDGQRIRTKTNHSGGIQGGISNGEDIYFNVAFKPVATIMQDQQSVDKAGNEVTVSGKGRHDPCVVPRAVPIVEAMAALVMVDFLLLAKLSKL
;
A
#
# COMPACT_ATOMS: atom_id res chain seq x y z
N MET A 1 -18.96 -7.25 -1.43
CA MET A 1 -18.30 -7.23 -2.76
C MET A 1 -16.98 -6.49 -2.65
N GLY A 2 -15.92 -6.97 -3.30
CA GLY A 2 -14.52 -6.59 -3.04
C GLY A 2 -14.00 -5.32 -3.72
N ASN A 3 -14.85 -4.35 -4.06
CA ASN A 3 -14.40 -3.09 -4.67
C ASN A 3 -14.67 -1.86 -3.80
N ILE A 4 -15.21 -2.06 -2.60
CA ILE A 4 -15.51 -1.01 -1.62
C ILE A 4 -14.69 -1.29 -0.38
N PHE A 5 -14.06 -0.25 0.17
CA PHE A 5 -13.29 -0.26 1.41
C PHE A 5 -13.77 0.86 2.32
N GLY A 6 -13.71 0.65 3.66
CA GLY A 6 -14.15 1.62 4.66
C GLY A 6 -15.61 1.41 5.11
N LYS A 7 -16.02 2.10 6.18
CA LYS A 7 -17.35 2.06 6.78
C LYS A 7 -18.07 3.40 6.70
N ILE A 8 -17.43 4.47 7.16
CA ILE A 8 -17.91 5.86 7.05
C ILE A 8 -17.19 6.56 5.93
N PHE A 9 -15.86 6.54 5.93
CA PHE A 9 -15.07 7.03 4.82
C PHE A 9 -14.86 5.88 3.83
N THR A 10 -15.79 5.75 2.89
CA THR A 10 -15.77 4.63 1.94
C THR A 10 -15.10 5.00 0.63
N VAL A 11 -14.40 4.04 0.05
CA VAL A 11 -13.75 4.18 -1.25
C VAL A 11 -14.16 3.03 -2.16
N THR A 12 -14.80 3.34 -3.28
CA THR A 12 -15.09 2.38 -4.36
C THR A 12 -14.11 2.62 -5.49
N THR A 13 -13.29 1.63 -5.83
CA THR A 13 -12.36 1.71 -6.97
C THR A 13 -12.90 1.01 -8.21
N PHE A 14 -12.61 1.54 -9.40
CA PHE A 14 -13.05 1.01 -10.69
C PHE A 14 -11.96 1.12 -11.77
N GLY A 15 -12.22 0.49 -12.92
CA GLY A 15 -11.36 0.50 -14.10
C GLY A 15 -10.27 -0.57 -14.09
N GLU A 16 -9.79 -0.94 -15.27
CA GLU A 16 -8.78 -1.96 -15.55
C GLU A 16 -7.48 -1.34 -16.04
N SER A 17 -6.37 -2.09 -15.90
CA SER A 17 -5.03 -1.62 -16.25
C SER A 17 -4.84 -1.24 -17.72
N HIS A 18 -5.64 -1.80 -18.62
CA HIS A 18 -5.65 -1.55 -20.06
C HIS A 18 -7.03 -1.06 -20.55
N GLY A 19 -7.91 -0.65 -19.64
CA GLY A 19 -9.11 0.12 -19.96
C GLY A 19 -8.76 1.60 -20.24
N THR A 20 -9.77 2.41 -20.49
CA THR A 20 -9.60 3.86 -20.78
C THR A 20 -9.08 4.64 -19.58
N ALA A 21 -9.54 4.28 -18.38
CA ALA A 21 -9.19 4.94 -17.14
C ALA A 21 -9.37 4.02 -15.93
N ILE A 22 -8.79 4.41 -14.81
CA ILE A 22 -9.08 3.91 -13.48
C ILE A 22 -9.57 5.07 -12.62
N GLY A 23 -10.20 4.79 -11.50
CA GLY A 23 -10.65 5.85 -10.61
C GLY A 23 -11.15 5.35 -9.27
N ALA A 24 -11.58 6.31 -8.47
CA ALA A 24 -12.21 6.09 -7.17
C ALA A 24 -13.42 7.01 -7.00
N VAL A 25 -14.43 6.50 -6.30
CA VAL A 25 -15.47 7.30 -5.69
C VAL A 25 -15.29 7.21 -4.18
N ILE A 26 -15.14 8.36 -3.55
CA ILE A 26 -14.99 8.50 -2.09
C ILE A 26 -16.31 9.04 -1.57
N ASP A 27 -16.90 8.38 -0.59
CA ASP A 27 -18.10 8.82 0.11
C ASP A 27 -17.84 8.94 1.61
N GLY A 28 -18.64 9.77 2.31
CA GLY A 28 -18.47 10.02 3.74
C GLY A 28 -17.27 10.94 4.08
N CYS A 29 -16.69 11.61 3.10
CA CYS A 29 -15.70 12.66 3.36
C CYS A 29 -16.38 13.87 4.00
N PRO A 30 -15.92 14.39 5.16
CA PRO A 30 -16.48 15.60 5.77
C PRO A 30 -16.43 16.80 4.83
N ALA A 31 -17.42 17.68 4.90
CA ALA A 31 -17.40 18.97 4.19
C ALA A 31 -16.31 19.90 4.76
N GLY A 32 -15.81 20.82 3.93
CA GLY A 32 -14.86 21.86 4.35
C GLY A 32 -13.42 21.37 4.51
N VAL A 33 -13.06 20.21 3.93
CA VAL A 33 -11.68 19.80 3.81
C VAL A 33 -11.05 20.49 2.61
N GLU A 34 -10.03 21.29 2.83
CA GLU A 34 -9.26 21.92 1.76
C GLU A 34 -8.54 20.87 0.92
N ILE A 35 -8.72 20.90 -0.38
CA ILE A 35 -8.12 20.00 -1.35
C ILE A 35 -6.84 20.60 -1.91
N ASP A 36 -5.72 20.02 -1.55
CA ASP A 36 -4.41 20.34 -2.12
C ASP A 36 -4.12 19.38 -3.29
N GLU A 37 -4.45 19.82 -4.51
CA GLU A 37 -4.22 19.01 -5.72
C GLU A 37 -2.74 18.76 -5.99
N MET A 38 -1.83 19.66 -5.59
CA MET A 38 -0.40 19.45 -5.74
C MET A 38 0.08 18.35 -4.80
N PHE A 39 -0.45 18.30 -3.58
CA PHE A 39 -0.16 17.21 -2.65
C PHE A 39 -0.67 15.86 -3.19
N ILE A 40 -1.92 15.80 -3.68
CA ILE A 40 -2.48 14.58 -4.27
C ILE A 40 -1.62 14.11 -5.46
N GLN A 41 -1.23 15.02 -6.34
CA GLN A 41 -0.36 14.69 -7.48
C GLN A 41 1.03 14.24 -7.03
N SER A 42 1.58 14.82 -5.97
CA SER A 42 2.87 14.39 -5.41
C SER A 42 2.82 12.93 -4.91
N GLU A 43 1.76 12.53 -4.21
CA GLU A 43 1.54 11.16 -3.76
C GLU A 43 1.42 10.19 -4.95
N LEU A 44 0.69 10.58 -6.00
CA LEU A 44 0.60 9.81 -7.25
C LEU A 44 1.96 9.70 -7.94
N ASN A 45 2.75 10.78 -7.94
CA ASN A 45 4.11 10.78 -8.48
C ASN A 45 5.04 9.81 -7.74
N ARG A 46 4.90 9.68 -6.44
CA ARG A 46 5.64 8.67 -5.64
C ARG A 46 5.27 7.24 -6.01
N ARG A 47 4.01 6.99 -6.45
CA ARG A 47 3.53 5.67 -6.82
C ARG A 47 3.80 5.30 -8.29
N LYS A 48 3.77 6.25 -9.22
CA LYS A 48 3.81 6.00 -10.67
C LYS A 48 4.98 5.11 -11.11
N PRO A 49 4.87 4.41 -12.26
CA PRO A 49 5.97 3.65 -12.84
C PRO A 49 7.03 4.58 -13.47
N GLY A 50 8.20 4.05 -13.82
CA GLY A 50 9.22 4.78 -14.58
C GLY A 50 10.03 5.79 -13.77
N GLN A 51 10.11 5.63 -12.46
CA GLN A 51 10.79 6.59 -11.57
C GLN A 51 12.32 6.43 -11.55
N SER A 52 12.83 5.23 -11.79
CA SER A 52 14.26 4.94 -11.68
C SER A 52 14.65 3.67 -12.45
N LYS A 53 15.96 3.39 -12.51
CA LYS A 53 16.49 2.17 -13.14
C LYS A 53 16.07 0.86 -12.45
N ILE A 54 15.70 0.91 -11.17
CA ILE A 54 15.24 -0.25 -10.39
C ILE A 54 13.72 -0.42 -10.40
N THR A 55 13.00 0.34 -11.22
CA THR A 55 11.55 0.23 -11.42
C THR A 55 11.22 -0.03 -12.88
N THR A 56 9.96 -0.42 -13.16
CA THR A 56 9.48 -0.67 -14.52
C THR A 56 9.70 0.54 -15.46
N GLN A 57 10.00 0.27 -16.72
CA GLN A 57 10.19 1.28 -17.79
C GLN A 57 8.87 1.84 -18.36
N ARG A 58 7.71 1.41 -17.87
CA ARG A 58 6.41 1.97 -18.25
C ARG A 58 6.37 3.45 -17.83
N LYS A 59 5.77 4.31 -18.65
CA LYS A 59 5.63 5.74 -18.36
C LYS A 59 4.17 6.10 -18.25
N GLU A 60 3.75 6.46 -17.05
CA GLU A 60 2.41 7.00 -16.76
C GLU A 60 2.60 8.27 -15.93
N GLU A 61 1.90 9.33 -16.27
CA GLU A 61 1.96 10.58 -15.50
C GLU A 61 1.05 10.54 -14.29
N ASP A 62 0.07 9.62 -14.28
CA ASP A 62 -0.97 9.49 -13.26
C ASP A 62 -1.68 10.82 -12.95
N LYS A 63 -1.88 11.66 -13.97
CA LYS A 63 -2.68 12.88 -13.85
C LYS A 63 -4.11 12.51 -13.50
N PHE A 64 -4.66 13.16 -12.50
CA PHE A 64 -6.01 12.93 -12.05
C PHE A 64 -6.93 14.10 -12.37
N LYS A 65 -8.25 13.84 -12.37
CA LYS A 65 -9.28 14.85 -12.45
C LYS A 65 -10.30 14.56 -11.35
N ILE A 66 -10.69 15.60 -10.60
CA ILE A 66 -11.83 15.54 -9.68
C ILE A 66 -13.08 15.94 -10.46
N LEU A 67 -14.10 15.08 -10.46
CA LEU A 67 -15.31 15.28 -11.23
C LEU A 67 -16.50 15.78 -10.39
N SER A 68 -16.46 15.58 -9.08
CA SER A 68 -17.53 15.96 -8.14
C SER A 68 -17.02 16.06 -6.71
N GLY A 69 -17.85 16.61 -5.82
CA GLY A 69 -17.62 16.62 -4.38
C GLY A 69 -16.67 17.71 -3.88
N VAL A 70 -16.25 18.64 -4.76
CA VAL A 70 -15.38 19.78 -4.43
C VAL A 70 -15.95 21.05 -5.05
N PHE A 71 -15.99 22.12 -4.27
CA PHE A 71 -16.38 23.45 -4.70
C PHE A 71 -15.44 24.49 -4.08
N GLU A 72 -14.94 25.43 -4.86
CA GLU A 72 -13.96 26.46 -4.44
C GLU A 72 -12.78 25.91 -3.63
N GLY A 73 -12.25 24.75 -4.04
CA GLY A 73 -11.08 24.10 -3.42
C GLY A 73 -11.38 23.34 -2.12
N ALA A 74 -12.64 23.23 -1.69
CA ALA A 74 -13.02 22.50 -0.48
C ALA A 74 -14.06 21.41 -0.76
N THR A 75 -14.04 20.33 0.03
CA THR A 75 -15.03 19.25 -0.06
C THR A 75 -16.43 19.74 0.34
N THR A 76 -17.45 19.23 -0.35
CA THR A 76 -18.86 19.61 -0.11
C THR A 76 -19.61 18.64 0.81
N GLY A 77 -18.99 17.52 1.22
CA GLY A 77 -19.67 16.45 1.96
C GLY A 77 -20.46 15.48 1.07
N THR A 78 -20.42 15.67 -0.25
CA THR A 78 -21.00 14.77 -1.25
C THR A 78 -19.93 13.88 -1.88
N PRO A 79 -20.29 12.80 -2.62
CA PRO A 79 -19.30 11.89 -3.17
C PRO A 79 -18.25 12.59 -4.06
N ILE A 80 -16.98 12.29 -3.80
CA ILE A 80 -15.84 12.80 -4.57
C ILE A 80 -15.47 11.72 -5.59
N ALA A 81 -15.63 12.02 -6.88
CA ALA A 81 -15.23 11.14 -7.97
C ALA A 81 -13.89 11.60 -8.55
N ILE A 82 -12.92 10.67 -8.60
CA ILE A 82 -11.59 10.89 -9.16
C ILE A 82 -11.36 9.93 -10.32
N VAL A 83 -10.83 10.45 -11.44
CA VAL A 83 -10.47 9.67 -12.62
C VAL A 83 -9.01 9.91 -12.98
N ILE A 84 -8.31 8.83 -13.35
CA ILE A 84 -6.91 8.80 -13.83
C ILE A 84 -6.91 8.06 -15.17
N GLU A 85 -6.58 8.75 -16.25
CA GLU A 85 -6.53 8.17 -17.59
C GLU A 85 -5.33 7.20 -17.73
N ASN A 86 -5.50 6.15 -18.55
CA ASN A 86 -4.42 5.25 -18.92
C ASN A 86 -3.79 5.73 -20.25
N ALA A 87 -2.57 6.24 -20.20
CA ALA A 87 -1.91 6.83 -21.37
C ALA A 87 -0.95 5.88 -22.11
N ASP A 88 -0.22 5.01 -21.41
CA ASP A 88 0.83 4.12 -21.98
C ASP A 88 0.41 2.63 -21.92
N GLN A 89 -0.81 2.33 -22.35
CA GLN A 89 -1.27 0.94 -22.46
C GLN A 89 -0.84 0.33 -23.80
N ARG A 90 -0.18 -0.85 -23.75
CA ARG A 90 0.26 -1.62 -24.92
C ARG A 90 -0.37 -2.99 -24.94
N SER A 91 -1.64 -3.06 -25.34
CA SER A 91 -2.44 -4.30 -25.31
C SER A 91 -1.83 -5.44 -26.14
N LYS A 92 -1.08 -5.12 -27.22
CA LYS A 92 -0.40 -6.10 -28.08
C LYS A 92 0.70 -6.89 -27.35
N ASP A 93 1.27 -6.34 -26.28
CA ASP A 93 2.33 -7.01 -25.52
C ASP A 93 1.85 -8.27 -24.77
N TYR A 94 0.53 -8.49 -24.67
CA TYR A 94 -0.08 -9.56 -23.87
C TYR A 94 -0.78 -10.65 -24.69
N SER A 95 -0.77 -10.60 -26.02
CA SER A 95 -1.44 -11.59 -26.87
C SER A 95 -0.93 -13.02 -26.63
N HIS A 96 0.35 -13.19 -26.33
CA HIS A 96 0.99 -14.48 -26.07
C HIS A 96 0.54 -15.16 -24.76
N VAL A 97 -0.13 -14.44 -23.85
CA VAL A 97 -0.67 -14.98 -22.59
C VAL A 97 -2.20 -15.07 -22.59
N ALA A 98 -2.84 -14.84 -23.72
CA ALA A 98 -4.31 -14.90 -23.83
C ALA A 98 -4.83 -16.31 -23.50
N GLU A 99 -4.15 -17.36 -23.98
CA GLU A 99 -4.53 -18.75 -23.77
C GLU A 99 -3.70 -19.45 -22.66
N ASN A 100 -2.63 -18.82 -22.15
CA ASN A 100 -1.71 -19.41 -21.21
C ASN A 100 -1.86 -18.80 -19.81
N PHE A 101 -1.53 -19.56 -18.78
CA PHE A 101 -1.53 -19.08 -17.41
C PHE A 101 -0.11 -18.76 -16.95
N ARG A 102 0.15 -17.53 -16.55
CA ARG A 102 1.45 -17.12 -15.97
C ARG A 102 1.60 -17.70 -14.56
N PRO A 103 2.72 -18.35 -14.23
CA PRO A 103 2.97 -18.86 -12.88
C PRO A 103 2.81 -17.75 -11.81
N SER A 104 2.15 -18.08 -10.72
CA SER A 104 1.89 -17.14 -9.59
C SER A 104 1.15 -15.83 -9.93
N HIS A 105 0.61 -15.69 -11.15
CA HIS A 105 -0.25 -14.58 -11.54
C HIS A 105 -1.75 -14.94 -11.34
N ALA A 106 -2.64 -13.96 -11.37
CA ALA A 106 -4.07 -14.16 -11.18
C ALA A 106 -4.81 -14.74 -12.40
N ASP A 107 -4.12 -15.12 -13.47
CA ASP A 107 -4.71 -15.52 -14.76
C ASP A 107 -5.70 -16.67 -14.59
N TYR A 108 -5.27 -17.79 -14.00
CA TYR A 108 -6.09 -18.97 -13.78
C TYR A 108 -7.30 -18.69 -12.89
N THR A 109 -7.06 -18.03 -11.75
CA THR A 109 -8.12 -17.77 -10.77
C THR A 109 -9.21 -16.83 -11.27
N TYR A 110 -8.86 -15.85 -12.11
CA TYR A 110 -9.82 -14.97 -12.77
C TYR A 110 -10.61 -15.70 -13.84
N GLU A 111 -9.94 -16.49 -14.70
CA GLU A 111 -10.59 -17.29 -15.74
C GLU A 111 -11.67 -18.20 -15.13
N ILE A 112 -11.31 -18.98 -14.10
CA ILE A 112 -12.24 -19.92 -13.46
C ILE A 112 -13.36 -19.20 -12.69
N LYS A 113 -13.03 -18.12 -11.98
CA LYS A 113 -14.02 -17.42 -11.16
C LYS A 113 -15.09 -16.70 -11.95
N TYR A 114 -14.68 -16.01 -13.03
CA TYR A 114 -15.56 -15.11 -13.77
C TYR A 114 -15.97 -15.64 -15.15
N GLY A 115 -15.32 -16.70 -15.66
CA GLY A 115 -15.53 -17.23 -17.02
C GLY A 115 -15.04 -16.30 -18.13
N VAL A 116 -14.60 -15.10 -17.78
CA VAL A 116 -14.04 -14.08 -18.69
C VAL A 116 -12.85 -13.42 -18.03
N ARG A 117 -11.75 -13.33 -18.75
CA ARG A 117 -10.53 -12.68 -18.29
C ARG A 117 -10.06 -11.63 -19.32
N ASP A 118 -9.90 -10.40 -18.91
CA ASP A 118 -9.09 -9.45 -19.67
C ASP A 118 -7.60 -9.80 -19.48
N TYR A 119 -7.03 -10.50 -20.49
CA TYR A 119 -5.62 -10.92 -20.47
C TYR A 119 -4.64 -9.75 -20.61
N ARG A 120 -5.11 -8.57 -20.99
CA ARG A 120 -4.28 -7.39 -21.21
C ARG A 120 -3.82 -6.82 -19.86
N GLY A 121 -2.57 -7.12 -19.48
CA GLY A 121 -1.93 -6.59 -18.27
C GLY A 121 -2.48 -7.05 -16.91
N GLY A 122 -3.51 -7.88 -16.89
CA GLY A 122 -4.10 -8.43 -15.66
C GLY A 122 -5.32 -7.67 -15.11
N GLY A 123 -5.89 -6.71 -15.85
CA GLY A 123 -7.15 -6.04 -15.48
C GLY A 123 -7.14 -5.45 -14.07
N ARG A 124 -8.14 -5.81 -13.25
CA ARG A 124 -8.27 -5.40 -11.85
C ARG A 124 -7.21 -6.01 -10.91
N SER A 125 -6.55 -7.12 -11.29
CA SER A 125 -5.47 -7.70 -10.47
C SER A 125 -4.13 -6.99 -10.65
N SER A 126 -4.04 -6.06 -11.59
CA SER A 126 -2.83 -5.27 -11.84
C SER A 126 -2.59 -4.25 -10.72
N ALA A 127 -1.31 -4.03 -10.37
CA ALA A 127 -0.92 -2.96 -9.46
C ALA A 127 -1.27 -1.54 -9.97
N ARG A 128 -1.74 -1.39 -11.23
CA ARG A 128 -2.24 -0.12 -11.78
C ARG A 128 -3.41 0.45 -10.96
N GLU A 129 -4.30 -0.40 -10.45
CA GLU A 129 -5.47 0.00 -9.68
C GLU A 129 -5.09 0.74 -8.38
N THR A 130 -3.89 0.53 -7.86
CA THR A 130 -3.42 1.19 -6.64
C THR A 130 -3.26 2.72 -6.79
N ALA A 131 -3.23 3.26 -8.02
CA ALA A 131 -3.24 4.70 -8.21
C ALA A 131 -4.56 5.33 -7.69
N ALA A 132 -5.69 4.65 -7.89
CA ALA A 132 -6.96 5.08 -7.33
C ALA A 132 -6.96 5.07 -5.79
N ARG A 133 -6.32 4.04 -5.18
CA ARG A 133 -6.15 3.97 -3.72
C ARG A 133 -5.26 5.10 -3.19
N VAL A 134 -4.17 5.41 -3.89
CA VAL A 134 -3.25 6.49 -3.49
C VAL A 134 -3.92 7.85 -3.60
N ALA A 135 -4.71 8.12 -4.64
CA ALA A 135 -5.47 9.35 -4.77
C ALA A 135 -6.48 9.53 -3.62
N ALA A 136 -7.24 8.46 -3.29
CA ALA A 136 -8.17 8.48 -2.16
C ALA A 136 -7.43 8.61 -0.81
N GLY A 137 -6.32 7.90 -0.65
CA GLY A 137 -5.47 7.97 0.55
C GLY A 137 -4.84 9.35 0.75
N ALA A 138 -4.52 10.07 -0.33
CA ALA A 138 -4.03 11.44 -0.24
C ALA A 138 -5.10 12.38 0.35
N ILE A 139 -6.37 12.24 -0.05
CA ILE A 139 -7.47 12.99 0.57
C ILE A 139 -7.62 12.61 2.05
N ALA A 140 -7.52 11.31 2.38
CA ALA A 140 -7.53 10.86 3.77
C ALA A 140 -6.38 11.49 4.59
N LYS A 141 -5.17 11.56 4.03
CA LYS A 141 -4.01 12.24 4.66
C LYS A 141 -4.27 13.72 4.94
N LEU A 142 -4.96 14.44 4.03
CA LEU A 142 -5.33 15.86 4.26
C LEU A 142 -6.26 16.03 5.48
N ILE A 143 -7.19 15.08 5.67
CA ILE A 143 -8.07 15.07 6.86
C ILE A 143 -7.27 14.77 8.12
N LEU A 144 -6.42 13.74 8.09
CA LEU A 144 -5.60 13.30 9.22
C LEU A 144 -4.61 14.37 9.67
N LYS A 145 -4.03 15.12 8.72
CA LYS A 145 -3.13 16.25 8.99
C LYS A 145 -3.78 17.32 9.86
N LYS A 146 -5.08 17.60 9.69
CA LYS A 146 -5.83 18.55 10.54
C LYS A 146 -5.93 18.08 11.99
N SER A 147 -5.79 16.76 12.23
CA SER A 147 -5.77 16.16 13.58
C SER A 147 -4.35 15.90 14.08
N GLY A 148 -3.31 16.33 13.36
CA GLY A 148 -1.92 16.15 13.70
C GLY A 148 -1.40 14.70 13.50
N ILE A 149 -2.20 13.80 12.91
CA ILE A 149 -1.80 12.42 12.65
C ILE A 149 -0.91 12.38 11.42
N GLU A 150 0.27 11.78 11.56
CA GLU A 150 1.26 11.63 10.50
C GLU A 150 1.41 10.16 10.12
N ILE A 151 1.49 9.88 8.82
CA ILE A 151 1.70 8.53 8.29
C ILE A 151 2.93 8.54 7.41
N ASN A 152 3.87 7.69 7.74
CA ASN A 152 5.11 7.49 7.01
C ASN A 152 5.29 6.01 6.73
N ALA A 153 5.92 5.68 5.62
CA ALA A 153 6.39 4.32 5.36
C ALA A 153 7.73 4.36 4.62
N TYR A 154 8.49 3.28 4.74
CA TYR A 154 9.79 3.16 4.08
C TYR A 154 10.10 1.69 3.75
N VAL A 155 11.03 1.47 2.85
CA VAL A 155 11.54 0.12 2.54
C VAL A 155 12.50 -0.30 3.65
N SER A 156 12.07 -1.25 4.47
CA SER A 156 12.83 -1.78 5.59
C SER A 156 13.63 -3.03 5.25
N GLN A 157 13.29 -3.72 4.15
CA GLN A 157 14.02 -4.91 3.73
C GLN A 157 13.89 -5.16 2.23
N VAL A 158 14.97 -5.62 1.58
CA VAL A 158 14.99 -6.22 0.24
C VAL A 158 15.80 -7.52 0.32
N GLY A 159 15.19 -8.63 -0.04
CA GLY A 159 15.82 -9.94 0.18
C GLY A 159 16.23 -10.11 1.63
N GLU A 160 17.53 -10.35 1.88
CA GLU A 160 18.10 -10.50 3.22
C GLU A 160 18.62 -9.18 3.84
N ILE A 161 18.67 -8.10 3.07
CA ILE A 161 19.21 -6.81 3.50
C ILE A 161 18.13 -6.05 4.28
N LYS A 162 18.36 -5.85 5.58
CA LYS A 162 17.42 -5.18 6.51
C LYS A 162 18.00 -3.88 7.07
N THR A 163 17.12 -2.90 7.31
CA THR A 163 17.44 -1.70 8.11
C THR A 163 17.44 -2.01 9.61
N PRO A 164 18.04 -1.15 10.43
CA PRO A 164 17.74 -1.09 11.86
C PRO A 164 16.26 -0.81 12.13
N HIS A 165 15.83 -0.98 13.39
CA HIS A 165 14.47 -0.64 13.82
C HIS A 165 14.19 0.87 13.59
N TYR A 166 12.94 1.23 13.26
CA TYR A 166 12.54 2.60 12.86
C TYR A 166 12.92 3.68 13.87
N THR A 167 12.97 3.35 15.17
CA THR A 167 13.36 4.29 16.24
C THR A 167 14.82 4.77 16.16
N LYS A 168 15.65 4.11 15.34
CA LYS A 168 17.05 4.47 15.10
C LYS A 168 17.26 5.18 13.77
N LEU A 169 16.18 5.50 13.05
CA LEU A 169 16.21 6.04 11.69
C LEU A 169 15.64 7.47 11.65
N ASP A 170 16.21 8.29 10.81
CA ASP A 170 15.63 9.58 10.43
C ASP A 170 14.71 9.39 9.22
N LEU A 171 13.41 9.26 9.47
CA LEU A 171 12.41 8.99 8.45
C LEU A 171 12.26 10.13 7.42
N SER A 172 12.73 11.34 7.72
CA SER A 172 12.72 12.46 6.75
C SER A 172 13.58 12.17 5.51
N LYS A 173 14.54 11.25 5.63
CA LYS A 173 15.44 10.82 4.56
C LYS A 173 14.89 9.71 3.66
N THR A 174 13.65 9.29 3.86
CA THR A 174 13.04 8.20 3.09
C THR A 174 13.08 8.45 1.58
N GLU A 175 12.84 9.68 1.15
CA GLU A 175 12.80 10.04 -0.28
C GLU A 175 14.17 10.47 -0.85
N ASP A 176 15.27 10.45 -0.06
CA ASP A 176 16.61 10.87 -0.51
C ASP A 176 17.22 9.87 -1.51
N ASN A 177 16.65 8.69 -1.68
CA ASN A 177 17.13 7.67 -2.60
C ASN A 177 16.00 6.91 -3.29
N ILE A 178 16.35 6.26 -4.42
CA ILE A 178 15.39 5.59 -5.31
C ILE A 178 14.74 4.32 -4.71
N VAL A 179 15.32 3.75 -3.65
CA VAL A 179 14.72 2.57 -2.96
C VAL A 179 13.82 2.97 -1.81
N ARG A 180 13.81 4.25 -1.40
CA ARG A 180 13.04 4.78 -0.27
C ARG A 180 13.39 4.12 1.06
N CYS A 181 14.68 4.02 1.33
CA CYS A 181 15.21 3.52 2.58
C CYS A 181 15.92 4.68 3.32
N PRO A 182 15.52 5.02 4.57
CA PRO A 182 16.09 6.17 5.29
C PRO A 182 17.52 5.96 5.77
N ASP A 183 18.05 4.73 5.74
CA ASP A 183 19.45 4.42 6.04
C ASP A 183 20.28 4.35 4.75
N ALA A 184 21.13 5.33 4.50
CA ALA A 184 21.87 5.46 3.25
C ALA A 184 22.75 4.25 2.93
N VAL A 185 23.43 3.67 3.94
CA VAL A 185 24.33 2.52 3.76
C VAL A 185 23.53 1.27 3.37
N THR A 186 22.37 1.06 4.00
CA THR A 186 21.47 -0.04 3.66
C THR A 186 20.82 0.19 2.30
N ALA A 187 20.46 1.45 1.98
CA ALA A 187 19.89 1.83 0.69
C ALA A 187 20.80 1.46 -0.48
N GLU A 188 22.10 1.77 -0.38
CA GLU A 188 23.09 1.42 -1.42
C GLU A 188 23.14 -0.09 -1.66
N LYS A 189 23.17 -0.90 -0.58
CA LYS A 189 23.17 -2.37 -0.68
C LYS A 189 21.87 -2.89 -1.30
N MET A 190 20.72 -2.35 -0.92
CA MET A 190 19.42 -2.73 -1.49
C MET A 190 19.35 -2.41 -2.98
N ILE A 191 19.82 -1.22 -3.40
CA ILE A 191 19.85 -0.80 -4.80
C ILE A 191 20.76 -1.73 -5.61
N ALA A 192 21.94 -2.07 -5.08
CA ALA A 192 22.87 -2.98 -5.75
C ALA A 192 22.25 -4.38 -5.92
N LEU A 193 21.59 -4.92 -4.88
CA LEU A 193 20.92 -6.22 -4.96
C LEU A 193 19.78 -6.21 -5.98
N ILE A 194 18.93 -5.18 -6.01
CA ILE A 194 17.84 -5.08 -6.98
C ILE A 194 18.39 -5.00 -8.41
N ASP A 195 19.48 -4.26 -8.62
CA ASP A 195 20.10 -4.12 -9.94
C ASP A 195 20.74 -5.44 -10.42
N ASP A 196 21.39 -6.18 -9.52
CA ASP A 196 21.93 -7.53 -9.81
C ASP A 196 20.83 -8.51 -10.21
N VAL A 197 19.76 -8.59 -9.43
CA VAL A 197 18.59 -9.46 -9.73
C VAL A 197 17.94 -9.06 -11.08
N ARG A 198 17.85 -7.76 -11.37
CA ARG A 198 17.37 -7.25 -12.66
C ARG A 198 18.24 -7.72 -13.83
N LEU A 199 19.57 -7.69 -13.67
CA LEU A 199 20.51 -8.17 -14.69
C LEU A 199 20.39 -9.69 -14.93
N GLN A 200 20.04 -10.44 -13.89
CA GLN A 200 19.72 -11.87 -13.96
C GLN A 200 18.33 -12.16 -14.56
N ARG A 201 17.57 -11.11 -14.96
CA ARG A 201 16.19 -11.21 -15.50
C ARG A 201 15.20 -11.84 -14.53
N ASP A 202 15.42 -11.64 -13.24
CA ASP A 202 14.61 -12.14 -12.13
C ASP A 202 14.00 -11.01 -11.31
N THR A 203 13.29 -11.35 -10.24
CA THR A 203 12.62 -10.40 -9.33
C THR A 203 12.89 -10.77 -7.88
N ILE A 204 12.86 -9.78 -7.00
CA ILE A 204 13.06 -9.97 -5.57
C ILE A 204 11.96 -9.30 -4.76
N GLY A 205 11.59 -9.92 -3.65
CA GLY A 205 10.65 -9.40 -2.68
C GLY A 205 11.32 -8.50 -1.65
N GLY A 206 10.51 -7.97 -0.76
CA GLY A 206 10.98 -7.16 0.35
C GLY A 206 9.88 -6.79 1.32
N MET A 207 10.17 -5.83 2.19
CA MET A 207 9.27 -5.40 3.25
C MET A 207 9.19 -3.88 3.29
N VAL A 208 7.99 -3.38 3.54
CA VAL A 208 7.71 -1.97 3.82
C VAL A 208 7.27 -1.87 5.27
N THR A 209 7.91 -1.00 6.06
CA THR A 209 7.48 -0.66 7.40
C THR A 209 6.65 0.63 7.35
N GLY A 210 5.44 0.57 7.90
CA GLY A 210 4.56 1.73 8.09
C GLY A 210 4.59 2.21 9.53
N ILE A 211 4.58 3.52 9.72
CA ILE A 211 4.56 4.19 11.03
C ILE A 211 3.46 5.24 11.03
N ILE A 212 2.60 5.23 12.03
CA ILE A 212 1.57 6.24 12.28
C ILE A 212 1.92 6.92 13.59
N LYS A 213 2.19 8.22 13.53
CA LYS A 213 2.51 9.05 14.69
C LYS A 213 1.33 9.91 15.11
N ASN A 214 1.35 10.30 16.39
CA ASN A 214 0.35 11.21 16.96
C ASN A 214 -1.09 10.68 16.85
N SER A 215 -1.28 9.38 16.78
CA SER A 215 -2.61 8.79 16.85
C SER A 215 -3.22 9.07 18.22
N PRO A 216 -4.45 9.60 18.30
CA PRO A 216 -5.12 9.75 19.59
C PRO A 216 -5.40 8.38 20.21
N VAL A 217 -5.53 8.34 21.53
CA VAL A 217 -6.07 7.15 22.22
C VAL A 217 -7.53 6.97 21.85
N GLY A 218 -7.93 5.72 21.55
CA GLY A 218 -9.35 5.40 21.39
C GLY A 218 -9.81 5.10 19.96
N LEU A 219 -8.89 4.95 19.00
CA LEU A 219 -9.24 4.50 17.64
C LEU A 219 -9.24 2.98 17.56
N GLY A 220 -10.31 2.39 17.06
CA GLY A 220 -10.50 0.94 16.96
C GLY A 220 -11.53 0.40 17.96
N GLU A 221 -11.84 -0.88 17.83
CA GLU A 221 -12.87 -1.56 18.61
C GLU A 221 -12.31 -2.76 19.39
N PRO A 222 -12.94 -3.17 20.51
CA PRO A 222 -12.35 -4.21 21.38
C PRO A 222 -12.54 -5.65 20.87
N VAL A 223 -13.53 -5.93 20.01
CA VAL A 223 -13.85 -7.30 19.56
C VAL A 223 -13.66 -7.42 18.06
N PHE A 224 -14.64 -6.99 17.29
CA PHE A 224 -14.54 -6.88 15.83
C PHE A 224 -14.02 -5.50 15.47
N ASP A 225 -13.41 -5.36 14.29
CA ASP A 225 -12.82 -4.09 13.84
C ASP A 225 -11.72 -3.55 14.77
N LYS A 226 -10.96 -4.45 15.38
CA LYS A 226 -9.73 -4.08 16.06
C LYS A 226 -8.85 -3.31 15.08
N LEU A 227 -8.24 -2.22 15.52
CA LEU A 227 -7.45 -1.35 14.65
C LEU A 227 -6.35 -2.13 13.89
N HIS A 228 -5.64 -3.04 14.58
CA HIS A 228 -4.63 -3.88 13.91
C HIS A 228 -5.25 -4.88 12.90
N ALA A 229 -6.46 -5.36 13.15
CA ALA A 229 -7.14 -6.26 12.20
C ALA A 229 -7.57 -5.49 10.95
N ALA A 230 -8.07 -4.25 11.09
CA ALA A 230 -8.42 -3.39 9.98
C ALA A 230 -7.16 -2.98 9.17
N LEU A 231 -6.05 -2.65 9.84
CA LEU A 231 -4.76 -2.41 9.18
C LEU A 231 -4.29 -3.66 8.43
N GLY A 232 -4.35 -4.84 9.06
CA GLY A 232 -3.99 -6.11 8.41
C GLY A 232 -4.86 -6.41 7.19
N TYR A 233 -6.17 -6.20 7.26
CA TYR A 233 -7.09 -6.34 6.13
C TYR A 233 -6.74 -5.38 4.99
N ALA A 234 -6.46 -4.11 5.30
CA ALA A 234 -6.06 -3.11 4.32
C ALA A 234 -4.75 -3.49 3.62
N MET A 235 -3.72 -3.90 4.39
CA MET A 235 -2.40 -4.24 3.87
C MET A 235 -2.41 -5.54 3.06
N LEU A 236 -3.07 -6.60 3.54
CA LEU A 236 -3.21 -7.87 2.82
C LEU A 236 -4.04 -7.72 1.54
N GLY A 237 -4.85 -6.67 1.42
CA GLY A 237 -5.55 -6.29 0.21
C GLY A 237 -4.67 -5.60 -0.85
N ILE A 238 -3.39 -5.30 -0.58
CA ILE A 238 -2.46 -4.74 -1.56
C ILE A 238 -1.89 -5.86 -2.43
N ASN A 239 -1.75 -5.59 -3.74
CA ASN A 239 -1.17 -6.56 -4.67
C ASN A 239 0.24 -7.02 -4.23
N ALA A 240 0.52 -8.30 -4.37
CA ALA A 240 1.78 -8.97 -3.99
C ALA A 240 2.06 -9.09 -2.49
N VAL A 241 1.25 -8.55 -1.60
CA VAL A 241 1.40 -8.74 -0.15
C VAL A 241 1.18 -10.20 0.23
N LYS A 242 2.03 -10.70 1.13
CA LYS A 242 2.01 -12.07 1.67
C LYS A 242 2.02 -12.14 3.20
N GLY A 243 2.37 -11.05 3.87
CA GLY A 243 2.41 -11.01 5.32
C GLY A 243 2.19 -9.62 5.87
N PHE A 244 1.66 -9.59 7.07
CA PHE A 244 1.45 -8.41 7.89
C PHE A 244 1.77 -8.74 9.33
N GLU A 245 2.51 -7.90 10.01
CA GLU A 245 2.72 -7.95 11.46
C GLU A 245 2.75 -6.53 12.02
N TYR A 246 2.44 -6.37 13.31
CA TYR A 246 2.46 -5.08 13.99
C TYR A 246 3.10 -5.20 15.37
N GLY A 247 3.65 -4.12 15.89
CA GLY A 247 4.37 -4.16 17.14
C GLY A 247 5.53 -5.16 17.10
N SER A 248 5.71 -5.93 18.16
CA SER A 248 6.73 -6.99 18.22
C SER A 248 6.50 -8.14 17.23
N GLY A 249 5.32 -8.22 16.61
CA GLY A 249 5.02 -9.20 15.57
C GLY A 249 5.38 -10.64 15.95
N PHE A 250 5.95 -11.37 15.01
CA PHE A 250 6.40 -12.75 15.22
C PHE A 250 7.55 -12.89 16.20
N GLU A 251 8.39 -11.87 16.38
CA GLU A 251 9.50 -11.89 17.35
C GLU A 251 8.99 -11.88 18.80
N GLY A 252 7.77 -11.36 19.03
CA GLY A 252 7.16 -11.31 20.35
C GLY A 252 6.93 -12.68 20.99
N ILE A 253 6.81 -13.76 20.20
CA ILE A 253 6.66 -15.13 20.71
C ILE A 253 7.88 -15.63 21.49
N ASN A 254 9.05 -15.04 21.25
CA ASN A 254 10.29 -15.40 21.94
C ASN A 254 10.43 -14.72 23.32
N LEU A 255 9.53 -13.78 23.65
CA LEU A 255 9.57 -13.03 24.90
C LEU A 255 8.65 -13.65 25.96
N ARG A 256 9.08 -13.60 27.21
CA ARG A 256 8.18 -13.88 28.35
C ARG A 256 7.26 -12.68 28.58
N GLY A 257 6.08 -12.89 29.18
CA GLY A 257 5.15 -11.80 29.48
C GLY A 257 5.79 -10.63 30.23
N SER A 258 6.66 -10.91 31.21
CA SER A 258 7.40 -9.90 31.97
C SER A 258 8.38 -9.06 31.11
N GLN A 259 8.81 -9.58 29.98
CA GLN A 259 9.69 -8.90 29.03
C GLN A 259 8.90 -8.16 27.95
N HIS A 260 7.71 -8.71 27.59
CA HIS A 260 6.86 -8.16 26.54
C HIS A 260 5.93 -7.05 27.02
N ASN A 261 5.54 -7.05 28.30
CA ASN A 261 4.58 -6.08 28.83
C ASN A 261 5.12 -4.65 28.77
N ASP A 262 4.38 -3.77 28.11
CA ASP A 262 4.65 -2.33 28.02
C ASP A 262 4.19 -1.65 29.33
N LEU A 263 5.15 -1.33 30.22
CA LEU A 263 4.86 -0.72 31.52
C LEU A 263 4.38 0.71 31.36
N PHE A 264 3.26 1.06 31.97
CA PHE A 264 2.74 2.42 31.98
C PHE A 264 3.54 3.36 32.86
N TYR A 265 3.62 4.62 32.46
CA TYR A 265 4.12 5.73 33.27
C TYR A 265 3.39 7.02 32.88
N ASN A 266 3.45 8.02 33.76
CA ASN A 266 2.94 9.37 33.49
C ASN A 266 4.13 10.26 33.12
N ASP A 267 4.10 10.88 31.94
CA ASP A 267 5.14 11.80 31.48
C ASP A 267 4.91 13.25 31.92
N GLY A 268 3.86 13.49 32.71
CA GLY A 268 3.43 14.83 33.17
C GLY A 268 2.35 15.46 32.28
N GLN A 269 2.09 14.93 31.11
CA GLN A 269 1.05 15.38 30.19
C GLN A 269 0.00 14.31 29.93
N ARG A 270 0.46 13.05 29.80
CA ARG A 270 -0.39 11.88 29.52
C ARG A 270 0.20 10.58 30.06
N ILE A 271 -0.62 9.53 30.06
CA ILE A 271 -0.15 8.17 30.29
C ILE A 271 0.53 7.66 29.02
N ARG A 272 1.72 7.07 29.20
CA ARG A 272 2.55 6.51 28.14
C ARG A 272 3.05 5.12 28.51
N THR A 273 3.71 4.44 27.58
CA THR A 273 4.38 3.16 27.81
C THR A 273 5.91 3.30 27.69
N LYS A 274 6.66 2.58 28.56
CA LYS A 274 8.13 2.58 28.55
C LYS A 274 8.74 1.89 27.34
N THR A 275 8.05 0.88 26.84
CA THR A 275 8.33 0.12 25.62
C THR A 275 7.11 0.18 24.72
N ASN A 276 7.21 -0.28 23.50
CA ASN A 276 6.09 -0.29 22.55
C ASN A 276 5.99 -1.64 21.79
N HIS A 277 6.07 -2.74 22.54
CA HIS A 277 5.90 -4.09 21.97
C HIS A 277 4.50 -4.30 21.41
N SER A 278 3.50 -3.65 22.01
CA SER A 278 2.10 -3.66 21.53
C SER A 278 1.91 -2.91 20.20
N GLY A 279 2.91 -2.17 19.71
CA GLY A 279 2.84 -1.44 18.45
C GLY A 279 1.77 -0.35 18.42
N GLY A 280 1.57 0.37 19.53
CA GLY A 280 0.61 1.48 19.65
C GLY A 280 -0.85 1.04 19.79
N ILE A 281 -1.14 -0.27 19.90
CA ILE A 281 -2.50 -0.82 19.92
C ILE A 281 -2.63 -1.83 21.07
N GLN A 282 -3.53 -1.56 22.00
CA GLN A 282 -3.85 -2.45 23.11
C GLN A 282 -5.34 -2.77 23.14
N GLY A 283 -5.70 -4.03 23.27
CA GLY A 283 -7.10 -4.46 23.24
C GLY A 283 -7.82 -4.19 21.91
N GLY A 284 -7.10 -3.89 20.82
CA GLY A 284 -7.66 -3.51 19.51
C GLY A 284 -7.80 -2.01 19.31
N ILE A 285 -7.42 -1.20 20.30
CA ILE A 285 -7.63 0.25 20.37
C ILE A 285 -6.29 0.96 20.45
N SER A 286 -6.12 2.09 19.76
CA SER A 286 -4.89 2.90 19.83
C SER A 286 -4.65 3.43 21.26
N ASN A 287 -3.41 3.38 21.72
CA ASN A 287 -3.00 3.79 23.08
C ASN A 287 -2.24 5.12 23.11
N GLY A 288 -2.07 5.79 21.97
CA GLY A 288 -1.38 7.08 21.87
C GLY A 288 0.13 6.98 21.62
N GLU A 289 0.72 5.78 21.58
CA GLU A 289 2.08 5.56 21.12
C GLU A 289 2.12 5.42 19.60
N ASP A 290 3.33 5.41 19.00
CA ASP A 290 3.50 5.17 17.57
C ASP A 290 2.90 3.81 17.21
N ILE A 291 2.05 3.78 16.18
CA ILE A 291 1.60 2.53 15.59
C ILE A 291 2.60 2.17 14.50
N TYR A 292 3.25 1.01 14.62
CA TYR A 292 4.17 0.52 13.60
C TYR A 292 3.85 -0.91 13.18
N PHE A 293 4.06 -1.19 11.90
CA PHE A 293 3.73 -2.48 11.31
C PHE A 293 4.62 -2.76 10.09
N ASN A 294 4.77 -4.02 9.74
CA ASN A 294 5.53 -4.52 8.62
C ASN A 294 4.63 -5.19 7.59
N VAL A 295 4.89 -4.95 6.32
CA VAL A 295 4.14 -5.51 5.19
C VAL A 295 5.12 -6.21 4.25
N ALA A 296 5.02 -7.53 4.15
CA ALA A 296 5.88 -8.35 3.33
C ALA A 296 5.33 -8.53 1.91
N PHE A 297 6.15 -8.24 0.91
CA PHE A 297 5.82 -8.35 -0.51
C PHE A 297 6.60 -9.49 -1.16
N LYS A 298 5.90 -10.38 -1.88
CA LYS A 298 6.55 -11.42 -2.68
C LYS A 298 7.26 -10.82 -3.88
N PRO A 299 8.23 -11.55 -4.50
CA PRO A 299 8.75 -11.22 -5.81
C PRO A 299 7.65 -11.08 -6.86
N VAL A 300 7.84 -10.24 -7.86
CA VAL A 300 6.90 -10.08 -8.98
C VAL A 300 6.80 -11.39 -9.76
N ALA A 301 5.58 -11.83 -10.06
CA ALA A 301 5.35 -13.12 -10.71
C ALA A 301 5.87 -13.19 -12.16
N THR A 302 5.89 -12.06 -12.87
CA THR A 302 6.39 -12.02 -14.25
C THR A 302 7.89 -11.78 -14.26
N ILE A 303 8.67 -12.82 -14.54
CA ILE A 303 10.13 -12.78 -14.72
C ILE A 303 10.47 -12.88 -16.22
N MET A 304 11.66 -12.40 -16.60
CA MET A 304 12.12 -12.39 -17.99
C MET A 304 12.90 -13.67 -18.32
N GLN A 305 12.49 -14.78 -17.71
CA GLN A 305 13.01 -16.14 -17.91
C GLN A 305 11.86 -17.06 -18.37
N ASP A 306 12.20 -18.15 -19.03
CA ASP A 306 11.25 -19.17 -19.44
C ASP A 306 10.76 -19.97 -18.23
N GLN A 307 9.45 -20.14 -18.13
CA GLN A 307 8.80 -20.86 -17.05
C GLN A 307 7.85 -21.92 -17.61
N GLN A 308 7.84 -23.10 -17.02
CA GLN A 308 6.85 -24.14 -17.34
C GLN A 308 5.48 -23.72 -16.81
N SER A 309 4.42 -23.96 -17.60
CA SER A 309 3.04 -23.66 -17.24
C SER A 309 2.09 -24.54 -18.04
N VAL A 310 0.79 -24.21 -18.00
CA VAL A 310 -0.25 -24.85 -18.80
C VAL A 310 -1.11 -23.81 -19.51
N ASP A 311 -1.69 -24.22 -20.64
CA ASP A 311 -2.72 -23.46 -21.35
C ASP A 311 -4.13 -23.70 -20.75
N LYS A 312 -5.15 -23.06 -21.31
CA LYS A 312 -6.55 -23.21 -20.90
C LYS A 312 -7.09 -24.64 -21.08
N ALA A 313 -6.52 -25.42 -21.99
CA ALA A 313 -6.89 -26.81 -22.23
C ALA A 313 -6.13 -27.80 -21.32
N GLY A 314 -5.18 -27.33 -20.53
CA GLY A 314 -4.36 -28.13 -19.62
C GLY A 314 -3.10 -28.72 -20.27
N ASN A 315 -2.75 -28.32 -21.50
CA ASN A 315 -1.52 -28.76 -22.14
C ASN A 315 -0.31 -28.03 -21.55
N GLU A 316 0.81 -28.73 -21.44
CA GLU A 316 2.09 -28.13 -21.00
C GLU A 316 2.60 -27.11 -22.02
N VAL A 317 2.98 -25.95 -21.53
CA VAL A 317 3.52 -24.84 -22.34
C VAL A 317 4.69 -24.17 -21.63
N THR A 318 5.57 -23.55 -22.39
CA THR A 318 6.59 -22.65 -21.85
C THR A 318 6.12 -21.20 -22.01
N VAL A 319 6.06 -20.47 -20.90
CA VAL A 319 5.70 -19.06 -20.87
C VAL A 319 6.96 -18.23 -20.61
N SER A 320 7.30 -17.38 -21.58
CA SER A 320 8.40 -16.41 -21.42
C SER A 320 7.85 -15.07 -21.00
N GLY A 321 8.42 -14.47 -19.95
CA GLY A 321 8.07 -13.12 -19.55
C GLY A 321 8.43 -12.11 -20.64
N LYS A 322 7.44 -11.33 -21.07
CA LYS A 322 7.62 -10.21 -21.99
C LYS A 322 7.03 -8.96 -21.37
N GLY A 323 7.57 -7.79 -21.74
CA GLY A 323 7.03 -6.52 -21.26
C GLY A 323 7.93 -5.84 -20.21
N ARG A 324 7.35 -4.85 -19.52
CA ARG A 324 8.04 -3.93 -18.61
C ARG A 324 7.56 -4.18 -17.18
N HIS A 325 8.33 -4.92 -16.41
CA HIS A 325 8.00 -5.30 -15.02
C HIS A 325 8.99 -4.70 -14.02
N ASP A 326 8.55 -4.52 -12.78
CA ASP A 326 9.42 -4.09 -11.70
C ASP A 326 10.31 -5.27 -11.25
N PRO A 327 11.64 -5.12 -11.15
CA PRO A 327 12.49 -6.13 -10.52
C PRO A 327 12.22 -6.26 -9.02
N CYS A 328 11.74 -5.19 -8.39
CA CYS A 328 11.28 -5.15 -7.00
C CYS A 328 10.16 -4.13 -6.84
N VAL A 329 9.04 -4.52 -6.22
CA VAL A 329 7.86 -3.63 -6.10
C VAL A 329 7.93 -2.69 -4.90
N VAL A 330 8.73 -3.00 -3.86
CA VAL A 330 8.64 -2.32 -2.57
C VAL A 330 8.90 -0.81 -2.63
N PRO A 331 9.79 -0.25 -3.49
CA PRO A 331 9.93 1.20 -3.58
C PRO A 331 8.64 1.91 -3.99
N ARG A 332 7.85 1.29 -4.86
CA ARG A 332 6.55 1.82 -5.31
C ARG A 332 5.41 1.49 -4.34
N ALA A 333 5.59 0.48 -3.50
CA ALA A 333 4.60 0.09 -2.50
C ALA A 333 4.53 1.06 -1.31
N VAL A 334 5.59 1.82 -1.03
CA VAL A 334 5.64 2.77 0.10
C VAL A 334 4.42 3.70 0.11
N PRO A 335 4.11 4.52 -0.91
CA PRO A 335 2.94 5.40 -0.89
C PRO A 335 1.61 4.63 -0.91
N ILE A 336 1.58 3.37 -1.34
CA ILE A 336 0.38 2.53 -1.29
C ILE A 336 0.09 2.09 0.15
N VAL A 337 1.12 1.67 0.88
CA VAL A 337 1.04 1.31 2.31
C VAL A 337 0.57 2.52 3.13
N GLU A 338 1.16 3.69 2.89
CA GLU A 338 0.74 4.93 3.54
C GLU A 338 -0.73 5.28 3.22
N ALA A 339 -1.14 5.18 1.96
CA ALA A 339 -2.50 5.47 1.53
C ALA A 339 -3.51 4.54 2.20
N MET A 340 -3.24 3.22 2.23
CA MET A 340 -4.13 2.26 2.85
C MET A 340 -4.20 2.44 4.38
N ALA A 341 -3.08 2.80 5.03
CA ALA A 341 -3.08 3.18 6.45
C ALA A 341 -3.92 4.44 6.68
N ALA A 342 -3.81 5.46 5.81
CA ALA A 342 -4.60 6.68 5.91
C ALA A 342 -6.10 6.43 5.78
N LEU A 343 -6.52 5.55 4.88
CA LEU A 343 -7.93 5.15 4.73
C LEU A 343 -8.47 4.47 5.99
N VAL A 344 -7.69 3.59 6.63
CA VAL A 344 -8.08 2.99 7.90
C VAL A 344 -8.18 4.04 9.00
N MET A 345 -7.15 4.87 9.14
CA MET A 345 -7.09 5.84 10.24
C MET A 345 -8.17 6.92 10.14
N VAL A 346 -8.49 7.40 8.93
CA VAL A 346 -9.57 8.40 8.76
C VAL A 346 -10.93 7.80 9.08
N ASP A 347 -11.18 6.55 8.69
CA ASP A 347 -12.44 5.86 8.96
C ASP A 347 -12.66 5.71 10.48
N PHE A 348 -11.63 5.23 11.20
CA PHE A 348 -11.70 5.13 12.68
C PHE A 348 -11.73 6.49 13.37
N LEU A 349 -11.07 7.52 12.84
CA LEU A 349 -11.13 8.87 13.38
C LEU A 349 -12.56 9.45 13.30
N LEU A 350 -13.27 9.17 12.22
CA LEU A 350 -14.66 9.58 12.05
C LEU A 350 -15.60 8.75 12.93
N LEU A 351 -15.39 7.42 13.01
CA LEU A 351 -16.15 6.53 13.89
C LEU A 351 -16.00 6.92 15.36
N ALA A 352 -14.81 7.26 15.82
CA ALA A 352 -14.54 7.63 17.21
C ALA A 352 -15.33 8.86 17.68
N LYS A 353 -15.74 9.76 16.74
CA LYS A 353 -16.62 10.90 17.06
C LYS A 353 -18.01 10.48 17.53
N LEU A 354 -18.41 9.24 17.25
CA LEU A 354 -19.70 8.67 17.67
C LEU A 354 -19.63 7.95 19.00
N SER A 355 -18.42 7.71 19.54
CA SER A 355 -18.21 6.90 20.75
C SER A 355 -18.41 7.64 22.05
N LYS A 356 -18.46 8.98 22.02
CA LYS A 356 -18.72 9.83 23.18
C LYS A 356 -19.61 10.99 22.78
N LEU A 357 -20.58 11.29 23.66
CA LEU A 357 -21.44 12.48 23.57
C LEU A 357 -20.71 13.72 24.10
#